data_134c89ab7da9637bcb69b67e5e8afc4b
#
_entry.id   134c89ab7da9637bcb69b67e5e8afc4b
#
_cell.length_a   1.000
_cell.length_b   1.000
_cell.length_c   1.000
_cell.angle_alpha   90.00
_cell.angle_beta   90.00
_cell.angle_gamma   90.00
#
_symmetry.space_group_name_H-M   'P 1'
#
loop_
_entity.id
_entity.type
_entity.pdbx_description
1 polymer ?
#
loop_
_entity_poly.entity_id
_entity_poly.type
_entity_poly.pdbx_seq_one_letter_code
_entity_poly.pdbx_strand_id
1 'polypeptide(L)'
;MRFVVVTGMSGGGKRTALKLLEDAGFYCVDNLPVSLVEKFVELIAMPGSEISKVALGLDVRADQNFTDATLILEQLKEKGYKFEILFMDSDDTALIKRYKETRRVHPLAADGRVEDGIHKERKILETIRKNSDYVIDTSNLLVRELKEELDRIFVQNEEYNSLMVTVMSFGFKHGIPADADLVFDVRFLPNPYYIEELKPKTGNDKEVQDYVCSFPETGVFLDKLTDMIQFLIPNYVKEGKYRLVIAIGCTGGKHRSVTLANKLYERMKAEGHYGIKLYHRDVPREGI
;
A
#
# COMPACT_ATOMS: atom_id res chain seq x y z
N MET A 1 11.44 -24.89 1.70
CA MET A 1 11.67 -23.95 0.56
C MET A 1 10.60 -22.86 0.62
N ARG A 2 10.99 -21.58 0.57
CA ARG A 2 10.06 -20.44 0.42
C ARG A 2 9.99 -20.05 -1.04
N PHE A 3 8.81 -20.10 -1.63
CA PHE A 3 8.60 -19.80 -3.04
C PHE A 3 7.65 -18.60 -3.19
N VAL A 4 8.10 -17.54 -3.84
CA VAL A 4 7.37 -16.28 -4.03
C VAL A 4 7.15 -16.04 -5.51
N VAL A 5 5.90 -15.80 -5.90
CA VAL A 5 5.53 -15.37 -7.25
C VAL A 5 5.36 -13.85 -7.23
N VAL A 6 6.22 -13.14 -7.96
CA VAL A 6 6.19 -11.68 -8.06
C VAL A 6 5.46 -11.28 -9.33
N THR A 7 4.31 -10.67 -9.19
CA THR A 7 3.49 -10.20 -10.31
C THR A 7 2.98 -8.77 -10.05
N GLY A 8 2.12 -8.25 -10.90
CA GLY A 8 1.51 -6.92 -10.70
C GLY A 8 1.57 -6.03 -11.93
N MET A 9 1.15 -4.78 -11.76
CA MET A 9 1.03 -3.81 -12.83
C MET A 9 2.34 -3.55 -13.57
N SER A 10 2.23 -3.30 -14.87
CA SER A 10 3.35 -2.85 -15.70
C SER A 10 3.79 -1.48 -15.24
N GLY A 11 5.08 -1.35 -14.89
CA GLY A 11 5.58 -0.14 -14.22
C GLY A 11 5.37 -0.13 -12.71
N GLY A 12 4.72 -1.15 -12.12
CA GLY A 12 4.49 -1.30 -10.67
C GLY A 12 5.72 -1.63 -9.85
N GLY A 13 6.91 -1.87 -10.47
CA GLY A 13 8.15 -2.09 -9.73
C GLY A 13 8.60 -3.55 -9.59
N LYS A 14 8.00 -4.51 -10.32
CA LYS A 14 8.36 -5.95 -10.29
C LYS A 14 9.85 -6.23 -10.37
N ARG A 15 10.55 -5.62 -11.35
CA ARG A 15 12.01 -5.83 -11.51
C ARG A 15 12.82 -5.33 -10.33
N THR A 16 12.40 -4.21 -9.74
CA THR A 16 13.04 -3.65 -8.54
C THR A 16 12.82 -4.59 -7.36
N ALA A 17 11.61 -5.12 -7.20
CA ALA A 17 11.31 -6.09 -6.16
C ALA A 17 12.12 -7.39 -6.31
N LEU A 18 12.22 -7.95 -7.52
CA LEU A 18 13.04 -9.13 -7.79
C LEU A 18 14.52 -8.91 -7.46
N LYS A 19 15.08 -7.75 -7.85
CA LYS A 19 16.48 -7.41 -7.53
C LYS A 19 16.70 -7.30 -6.02
N LEU A 20 15.76 -6.69 -5.29
CA LEU A 20 15.84 -6.58 -3.83
C LEU A 20 15.69 -7.93 -3.13
N LEU A 21 14.85 -8.82 -3.67
CA LEU A 21 14.74 -10.21 -3.19
C LEU A 21 16.01 -11.01 -3.48
N GLU A 22 16.68 -10.79 -4.63
CA GLU A 22 17.98 -11.39 -4.94
C GLU A 22 19.03 -10.94 -3.93
N ASP A 23 19.09 -9.64 -3.60
CA ASP A 23 19.96 -9.11 -2.55
C ASP A 23 19.64 -9.71 -1.15
N ALA A 24 18.38 -10.15 -0.92
CA ALA A 24 17.92 -10.85 0.28
C ALA A 24 18.15 -12.38 0.25
N GLY A 25 18.86 -12.88 -0.76
CA GLY A 25 19.25 -14.27 -0.88
C GLY A 25 18.23 -15.19 -1.54
N PHE A 26 17.26 -14.64 -2.29
CA PHE A 26 16.38 -15.43 -3.15
C PHE A 26 17.04 -15.75 -4.49
N TYR A 27 16.83 -16.97 -4.98
CA TYR A 27 17.10 -17.31 -6.37
C TYR A 27 15.99 -16.72 -7.23
N CYS A 28 16.31 -15.68 -8.01
CA CYS A 28 15.32 -14.93 -8.78
C CYS A 28 15.32 -15.32 -10.25
N VAL A 29 14.13 -15.60 -10.79
CA VAL A 29 13.91 -15.85 -12.22
C VAL A 29 12.88 -14.83 -12.71
N ASP A 30 13.24 -14.02 -13.70
CA ASP A 30 12.33 -13.05 -14.31
C ASP A 30 11.89 -13.51 -15.70
N ASN A 31 10.65 -13.20 -16.06
CA ASN A 31 10.11 -13.42 -17.41
C ASN A 31 10.15 -14.88 -17.89
N LEU A 32 9.93 -15.85 -17.00
CA LEU A 32 9.78 -17.24 -17.39
C LEU A 32 8.47 -17.41 -18.17
N PRO A 33 8.49 -18.08 -19.36
CA PRO A 33 7.25 -18.43 -20.06
C PRO A 33 6.31 -19.27 -19.18
N VAL A 34 5.01 -18.95 -19.19
CA VAL A 34 4.02 -19.61 -18.34
C VAL A 34 4.06 -21.14 -18.51
N SER A 35 4.24 -21.62 -19.73
CA SER A 35 4.38 -23.05 -20.04
C SER A 35 5.57 -23.76 -19.38
N LEU A 36 6.57 -23.02 -18.91
CA LEU A 36 7.74 -23.57 -18.22
C LEU A 36 7.66 -23.47 -16.69
N VAL A 37 6.68 -22.76 -16.16
CA VAL A 37 6.56 -22.51 -14.70
C VAL A 37 6.43 -23.83 -13.95
N GLU A 38 5.57 -24.73 -14.39
CA GLU A 38 5.36 -26.02 -13.74
C GLU A 38 6.65 -26.85 -13.71
N LYS A 39 7.33 -26.97 -14.84
CA LYS A 39 8.63 -27.66 -14.94
C LYS A 39 9.69 -27.06 -14.03
N PHE A 40 9.73 -25.75 -13.96
CA PHE A 40 10.65 -25.03 -13.07
C PHE A 40 10.36 -25.36 -11.60
N VAL A 41 9.07 -25.33 -11.19
CA VAL A 41 8.67 -25.66 -9.84
C VAL A 41 9.00 -27.12 -9.49
N GLU A 42 8.78 -28.05 -10.41
CA GLU A 42 9.17 -29.46 -10.25
C GLU A 42 10.69 -29.60 -9.97
N LEU A 43 11.52 -28.90 -10.76
CA LEU A 43 12.98 -28.95 -10.63
C LEU A 43 13.48 -28.40 -9.30
N ILE A 44 12.94 -27.25 -8.84
CA ILE A 44 13.37 -26.66 -7.56
C ILE A 44 12.84 -27.41 -6.33
N ALA A 45 11.74 -28.15 -6.50
CA ALA A 45 11.14 -28.95 -5.42
C ALA A 45 11.78 -30.35 -5.27
N MET A 46 12.70 -30.74 -6.14
CA MET A 46 13.36 -32.06 -6.08
C MET A 46 14.17 -32.22 -4.77
N PRO A 47 14.15 -33.42 -4.18
CA PRO A 47 15.01 -33.74 -3.04
C PRO A 47 16.50 -33.54 -3.42
N GLY A 48 17.22 -32.77 -2.59
CA GLY A 48 18.64 -32.44 -2.83
C GLY A 48 18.86 -31.08 -3.53
N SER A 49 17.82 -30.32 -3.82
CA SER A 49 17.98 -28.94 -4.25
C SER A 49 18.55 -28.10 -3.11
N GLU A 50 19.64 -27.38 -3.36
CA GLU A 50 20.25 -26.45 -2.40
C GLU A 50 19.49 -25.11 -2.32
N ILE A 51 18.47 -24.93 -3.17
CA ILE A 51 17.71 -23.69 -3.27
C ILE A 51 16.61 -23.66 -2.19
N SER A 52 16.80 -22.83 -1.19
CA SER A 52 15.85 -22.70 -0.07
C SER A 52 14.83 -21.57 -0.25
N LYS A 53 15.16 -20.55 -1.07
CA LYS A 53 14.33 -19.36 -1.34
C LYS A 53 14.31 -19.08 -2.84
N VAL A 54 13.12 -18.96 -3.43
CA VAL A 54 12.92 -18.68 -4.86
C VAL A 54 11.93 -17.55 -5.04
N ALA A 55 12.22 -16.63 -5.96
CA ALA A 55 11.29 -15.61 -6.41
C ALA A 55 11.13 -15.70 -7.95
N LEU A 56 9.90 -15.92 -8.39
CA LEU A 56 9.56 -16.03 -9.80
C LEU A 56 8.78 -14.81 -10.27
N GLY A 57 9.37 -14.03 -11.17
CA GLY A 57 8.70 -12.93 -11.85
C GLY A 57 7.76 -13.47 -12.94
N LEU A 58 6.44 -13.33 -12.72
CA LEU A 58 5.43 -13.66 -13.71
C LEU A 58 4.90 -12.39 -14.37
N ASP A 59 5.08 -12.33 -15.68
CA ASP A 59 4.43 -11.33 -16.51
C ASP A 59 3.19 -11.94 -17.17
N VAL A 60 2.02 -11.60 -16.63
CA VAL A 60 0.71 -12.13 -17.07
C VAL A 60 0.39 -11.76 -18.53
N ARG A 61 1.22 -10.91 -19.17
CA ARG A 61 1.03 -10.41 -20.53
C ARG A 61 1.78 -11.20 -21.59
N ALA A 62 2.70 -12.09 -21.18
CA ALA A 62 3.65 -12.73 -22.11
C ALA A 62 2.99 -13.63 -23.15
N ASP A 63 1.79 -14.12 -22.89
CA ASP A 63 1.01 -14.91 -23.82
C ASP A 63 -0.34 -14.24 -24.11
N GLN A 64 -0.84 -14.37 -25.35
CA GLN A 64 -2.13 -13.80 -25.80
C GLN A 64 -3.33 -14.35 -25.04
N ASN A 65 -3.12 -15.32 -24.14
CA ASN A 65 -4.14 -15.94 -23.28
C ASN A 65 -3.87 -15.62 -21.81
N PHE A 66 -4.40 -14.50 -21.34
CA PHE A 66 -4.35 -14.05 -19.93
C PHE A 66 -4.88 -15.07 -18.91
N THR A 67 -5.64 -16.04 -19.38
CA THR A 67 -6.19 -17.17 -18.61
C THR A 67 -5.07 -18.09 -18.09
N ASP A 68 -3.96 -18.19 -18.79
CA ASP A 68 -2.95 -19.20 -18.52
C ASP A 68 -2.18 -18.97 -17.21
N ALA A 69 -1.89 -17.72 -16.84
CA ALA A 69 -1.15 -17.45 -15.61
C ALA A 69 -1.99 -17.71 -14.34
N THR A 70 -3.28 -17.40 -14.37
CA THR A 70 -4.19 -17.73 -13.25
C THR A 70 -4.37 -19.24 -13.14
N LEU A 71 -4.59 -19.90 -14.29
CA LEU A 71 -4.74 -21.35 -14.34
C LEU A 71 -3.50 -22.09 -13.87
N ILE A 72 -2.30 -21.65 -14.25
CA ILE A 72 -1.07 -22.31 -13.79
C ILE A 72 -0.87 -22.17 -12.27
N LEU A 73 -1.21 -21.01 -11.69
CA LEU A 73 -1.15 -20.82 -10.24
C LEU A 73 -2.17 -21.71 -9.51
N GLU A 74 -3.37 -21.88 -10.07
CA GLU A 74 -4.39 -22.80 -9.56
C GLU A 74 -3.91 -24.24 -9.64
N GLN A 75 -3.38 -24.68 -10.79
CA GLN A 75 -2.82 -26.02 -10.99
C GLN A 75 -1.66 -26.32 -10.03
N LEU A 76 -0.78 -25.35 -9.78
CA LEU A 76 0.30 -25.50 -8.80
C LEU A 76 -0.25 -25.70 -7.38
N LYS A 77 -1.31 -24.97 -7.00
CA LYS A 77 -2.01 -25.16 -5.71
C LYS A 77 -2.66 -26.54 -5.61
N GLU A 78 -3.36 -26.99 -6.65
CA GLU A 78 -3.97 -28.32 -6.72
C GLU A 78 -2.94 -29.46 -6.61
N LYS A 79 -1.74 -29.27 -7.18
CA LYS A 79 -0.61 -30.20 -7.03
C LYS A 79 0.08 -30.14 -5.68
N GLY A 80 -0.38 -29.29 -4.77
CA GLY A 80 0.13 -29.18 -3.41
C GLY A 80 1.39 -28.34 -3.25
N TYR A 81 1.80 -27.57 -4.27
CA TYR A 81 2.92 -26.65 -4.14
C TYR A 81 2.51 -25.43 -3.31
N LYS A 82 3.29 -25.12 -2.29
CA LYS A 82 3.11 -23.95 -1.44
C LYS A 82 3.91 -22.79 -2.01
N PHE A 83 3.24 -21.68 -2.31
CA PHE A 83 3.85 -20.44 -2.75
C PHE A 83 3.06 -19.24 -2.23
N GLU A 84 3.73 -18.10 -2.17
CA GLU A 84 3.17 -16.81 -1.79
C GLU A 84 3.14 -15.90 -3.02
N ILE A 85 2.09 -15.09 -3.17
CA ILE A 85 1.95 -14.14 -4.28
C ILE A 85 2.23 -12.73 -3.77
N LEU A 86 3.28 -12.10 -4.31
CA LEU A 86 3.59 -10.70 -4.13
C LEU A 86 3.10 -9.89 -5.33
N PHE A 87 2.11 -9.05 -5.12
CA PHE A 87 1.56 -8.17 -6.15
C PHE A 87 2.14 -6.75 -6.02
N MET A 88 2.82 -6.30 -7.08
CA MET A 88 3.37 -4.95 -7.17
C MET A 88 2.34 -4.02 -7.82
N ASP A 89 1.72 -3.15 -7.03
CA ASP A 89 0.73 -2.18 -7.51
C ASP A 89 1.29 -0.76 -7.57
N SER A 90 0.59 0.10 -8.28
CA SER A 90 0.80 1.54 -8.29
C SER A 90 -0.45 2.24 -8.80
N ASP A 91 -0.74 3.46 -8.36
CA ASP A 91 -1.86 4.24 -8.88
C ASP A 91 -1.65 4.63 -10.37
N ASP A 92 -2.74 4.93 -11.05
CA ASP A 92 -2.73 5.20 -12.49
C ASP A 92 -1.90 6.44 -12.82
N THR A 93 -1.90 7.45 -11.94
CA THR A 93 -1.12 8.69 -12.12
C THR A 93 0.38 8.41 -12.09
N ALA A 94 0.83 7.61 -11.12
CA ALA A 94 2.23 7.22 -11.02
C ALA A 94 2.66 6.32 -12.19
N LEU A 95 1.79 5.39 -12.62
CA LEU A 95 2.06 4.54 -13.79
C LEU A 95 2.19 5.38 -15.06
N ILE A 96 1.24 6.29 -15.34
CA ILE A 96 1.30 7.19 -16.50
C ILE A 96 2.60 8.01 -16.50
N LYS A 97 2.97 8.56 -15.34
CA LYS A 97 4.22 9.31 -15.17
C LYS A 97 5.44 8.45 -15.51
N ARG A 98 5.54 7.24 -14.95
CA ARG A 98 6.65 6.29 -15.20
C ARG A 98 6.75 5.89 -16.68
N TYR A 99 5.63 5.67 -17.35
CA TYR A 99 5.61 5.40 -18.80
C TYR A 99 6.13 6.57 -19.63
N LYS A 100 5.75 7.81 -19.29
CA LYS A 100 6.27 9.02 -19.92
C LYS A 100 7.78 9.20 -19.71
N GLU A 101 8.27 8.99 -18.49
CA GLU A 101 9.69 9.11 -18.13
C GLU A 101 10.55 8.07 -18.87
N THR A 102 10.05 6.82 -18.96
CA THR A 102 10.79 5.72 -19.61
C THR A 102 10.59 5.66 -21.11
N ARG A 103 9.71 6.49 -21.69
CA ARG A 103 9.35 6.51 -23.13
C ARG A 103 8.95 5.15 -23.66
N ARG A 104 8.29 4.33 -22.86
CA ARG A 104 7.82 2.99 -23.23
C ARG A 104 6.37 3.03 -23.66
N VAL A 105 6.00 2.15 -24.57
CA VAL A 105 4.61 1.89 -24.93
C VAL A 105 4.04 0.88 -23.94
N HIS A 106 2.79 1.09 -23.53
CA HIS A 106 2.11 0.11 -22.68
C HIS A 106 1.76 -1.13 -23.50
N PRO A 107 2.08 -2.35 -23.03
CA PRO A 107 1.90 -3.57 -23.83
C PRO A 107 0.47 -3.81 -24.31
N LEU A 108 -0.54 -3.37 -23.53
CA LEU A 108 -1.95 -3.49 -23.90
C LEU A 108 -2.51 -2.25 -24.62
N ALA A 109 -1.66 -1.30 -25.01
CA ALA A 109 -2.02 -0.08 -25.73
C ALA A 109 -0.97 0.26 -26.80
N ALA A 110 -0.58 -0.72 -27.64
CA ALA A 110 0.45 -0.54 -28.67
C ALA A 110 0.10 0.63 -29.62
N ASP A 111 -1.17 0.77 -29.98
CA ASP A 111 -1.68 1.81 -30.90
C ASP A 111 -2.60 2.82 -30.20
N GLY A 112 -2.62 2.86 -28.86
CA GLY A 112 -3.57 3.66 -28.06
C GLY A 112 -2.92 4.48 -26.95
N ARG A 113 -3.77 5.06 -26.09
CA ARG A 113 -3.31 5.82 -24.92
C ARG A 113 -2.83 4.85 -23.82
N VAL A 114 -1.73 5.23 -23.18
CA VAL A 114 -1.18 4.46 -22.02
C VAL A 114 -2.25 4.22 -20.94
N GLU A 115 -3.11 5.21 -20.69
CA GLU A 115 -4.21 5.17 -19.74
C GLU A 115 -5.20 4.00 -20.02
N ASP A 116 -5.57 3.81 -21.30
CA ASP A 116 -6.46 2.72 -21.71
C ASP A 116 -5.81 1.35 -21.48
N GLY A 117 -4.49 1.26 -21.70
CA GLY A 117 -3.72 0.04 -21.43
C GLY A 117 -3.67 -0.28 -19.94
N ILE A 118 -3.46 0.71 -19.08
CA ILE A 118 -3.44 0.58 -17.62
C ILE A 118 -4.80 0.07 -17.13
N HIS A 119 -5.90 0.68 -17.58
CA HIS A 119 -7.25 0.27 -17.19
C HIS A 119 -7.58 -1.16 -17.62
N LYS A 120 -7.15 -1.58 -18.82
CA LYS A 120 -7.31 -2.96 -19.29
C LYS A 120 -6.49 -3.94 -18.43
N GLU A 121 -5.22 -3.62 -18.19
CA GLU A 121 -4.34 -4.46 -17.37
C GLU A 121 -4.89 -4.62 -15.95
N ARG A 122 -5.39 -3.55 -15.33
CA ARG A 122 -5.97 -3.59 -13.99
C ARG A 122 -7.16 -4.53 -13.88
N LYS A 123 -8.06 -4.53 -14.88
CA LYS A 123 -9.19 -5.48 -14.95
C LYS A 123 -8.73 -6.93 -15.05
N ILE A 124 -7.72 -7.18 -15.89
CA ILE A 124 -7.15 -8.53 -16.09
C ILE A 124 -6.51 -9.05 -14.81
N LEU A 125 -5.77 -8.19 -14.11
CA LEU A 125 -5.03 -8.55 -12.91
C LEU A 125 -5.87 -8.55 -11.63
N GLU A 126 -7.14 -8.13 -11.68
CA GLU A 126 -7.99 -7.97 -10.51
C GLU A 126 -8.11 -9.25 -9.67
N THR A 127 -8.32 -10.40 -10.34
CA THR A 127 -8.45 -11.70 -9.65
C THR A 127 -7.16 -12.11 -8.96
N ILE A 128 -6.01 -11.98 -9.65
CA ILE A 128 -4.70 -12.31 -9.07
C ILE A 128 -4.41 -11.38 -7.89
N ARG A 129 -4.70 -10.10 -8.05
CA ARG A 129 -4.51 -9.10 -7.00
C ARG A 129 -5.32 -9.40 -5.74
N LYS A 130 -6.60 -9.78 -5.89
CA LYS A 130 -7.48 -10.16 -4.77
C LYS A 130 -6.99 -11.42 -4.03
N ASN A 131 -6.36 -12.34 -4.75
CA ASN A 131 -5.85 -13.60 -4.22
C ASN A 131 -4.36 -13.55 -3.82
N SER A 132 -3.74 -12.36 -3.86
CA SER A 132 -2.34 -12.19 -3.49
C SER A 132 -2.17 -12.13 -1.98
N ASP A 133 -1.12 -12.78 -1.49
CA ASP A 133 -0.76 -12.79 -0.07
C ASP A 133 -0.20 -11.42 0.36
N TYR A 134 0.50 -10.73 -0.56
CA TYR A 134 1.11 -9.42 -0.33
C TYR A 134 0.81 -8.48 -1.50
N VAL A 135 0.32 -7.28 -1.19
CA VAL A 135 0.13 -6.21 -2.18
C VAL A 135 0.92 -4.99 -1.74
N ILE A 136 1.95 -4.61 -2.51
CA ILE A 136 2.77 -3.43 -2.23
C ILE A 136 2.44 -2.33 -3.24
N ASP A 137 1.89 -1.23 -2.74
CA ASP A 137 1.66 -0.02 -3.53
C ASP A 137 2.94 0.83 -3.58
N THR A 138 3.53 0.91 -4.76
CA THR A 138 4.77 1.63 -5.01
C THR A 138 4.57 3.06 -5.50
N SER A 139 3.34 3.59 -5.51
CA SER A 139 3.02 4.91 -6.10
C SER A 139 3.93 6.02 -5.58
N ASN A 140 4.18 6.03 -4.27
CA ASN A 140 4.96 7.04 -3.57
C ASN A 140 6.13 6.44 -2.78
N LEU A 141 6.51 5.18 -3.03
CA LEU A 141 7.62 4.54 -2.32
C LEU A 141 8.96 4.85 -2.99
N LEU A 142 9.96 5.22 -2.19
CA LEU A 142 11.35 5.20 -2.61
C LEU A 142 11.85 3.75 -2.64
N VAL A 143 12.90 3.50 -3.42
CA VAL A 143 13.50 2.14 -3.51
C VAL A 143 13.96 1.61 -2.16
N ARG A 144 14.50 2.48 -1.29
CA ARG A 144 14.90 2.10 0.08
C ARG A 144 13.70 1.66 0.94
N GLU A 145 12.55 2.35 0.80
CA GLU A 145 11.34 2.01 1.55
C GLU A 145 10.74 0.70 1.05
N LEU A 146 10.79 0.46 -0.26
CA LEU A 146 10.42 -0.83 -0.82
C LEU A 146 11.31 -1.94 -0.30
N LYS A 147 12.63 -1.69 -0.16
CA LYS A 147 13.55 -2.67 0.43
C LYS A 147 13.18 -2.99 1.87
N GLU A 148 12.94 -1.97 2.70
CA GLU A 148 12.52 -2.14 4.09
C GLU A 148 11.23 -2.99 4.21
N GLU A 149 10.24 -2.75 3.34
CA GLU A 149 9.01 -3.55 3.29
C GLU A 149 9.28 -5.01 2.91
N LEU A 150 10.09 -5.25 1.87
CA LEU A 150 10.43 -6.62 1.45
C LEU A 150 11.27 -7.35 2.51
N ASP A 151 12.21 -6.67 3.15
CA ASP A 151 13.02 -7.25 4.23
C ASP A 151 12.14 -7.65 5.42
N ARG A 152 11.17 -6.83 5.80
CA ARG A 152 10.21 -7.12 6.86
C ARG A 152 9.40 -8.38 6.56
N ILE A 153 8.88 -8.51 5.34
CA ILE A 153 8.05 -9.65 4.91
C ILE A 153 8.86 -10.93 4.75
N PHE A 154 9.97 -10.84 4.02
CA PHE A 154 10.64 -12.03 3.48
C PHE A 154 11.94 -12.41 4.21
N VAL A 155 12.49 -11.51 5.03
CA VAL A 155 13.69 -11.75 5.83
C VAL A 155 13.34 -11.90 7.30
N GLN A 156 12.58 -10.98 7.87
CA GLN A 156 12.22 -10.96 9.29
C GLN A 156 11.01 -11.85 9.60
N ASN A 157 10.26 -12.30 8.58
CA ASN A 157 9.03 -13.11 8.71
C ASN A 157 7.97 -12.46 9.62
N GLU A 158 7.90 -11.13 9.63
CA GLU A 158 6.83 -10.43 10.34
C GLU A 158 5.48 -10.68 9.66
N GLU A 159 4.43 -10.79 10.46
CA GLU A 159 3.06 -10.86 9.92
C GLU A 159 2.76 -9.59 9.12
N TYR A 160 2.62 -9.74 7.82
CA TYR A 160 2.33 -8.64 6.91
C TYR A 160 0.83 -8.53 6.70
N ASN A 161 0.26 -7.44 7.15
CA ASN A 161 -1.07 -7.03 6.73
C ASN A 161 -0.94 -6.14 5.49
N SER A 162 -1.51 -6.58 4.38
CA SER A 162 -1.47 -5.88 3.09
C SER A 162 -2.15 -4.51 3.09
N LEU A 163 -2.76 -4.12 4.20
CA LEU A 163 -3.47 -2.85 4.33
C LEU A 163 -2.52 -1.70 4.69
N MET A 164 -2.42 -0.71 3.80
CA MET A 164 -1.77 0.57 4.07
C MET A 164 -2.80 1.58 4.57
N VAL A 165 -2.70 1.99 5.81
CA VAL A 165 -3.56 3.02 6.41
C VAL A 165 -2.90 4.39 6.30
N THR A 166 -3.62 5.37 5.77
CA THR A 166 -3.20 6.78 5.76
C THR A 166 -4.11 7.57 6.69
N VAL A 167 -3.56 8.09 7.77
CA VAL A 167 -4.25 9.07 8.61
C VAL A 167 -3.98 10.46 8.04
N MET A 168 -5.04 11.16 7.63
CA MET A 168 -4.92 12.45 6.95
C MET A 168 -5.64 13.54 7.76
N SER A 169 -5.00 14.70 7.93
CA SER A 169 -5.69 15.91 8.38
C SER A 169 -6.04 16.82 7.21
N PHE A 170 -7.22 17.46 7.26
CA PHE A 170 -7.66 18.39 6.22
C PHE A 170 -8.54 19.51 6.79
N GLY A 171 -8.74 20.58 5.98
CA GLY A 171 -9.67 21.67 6.25
C GLY A 171 -10.90 21.62 5.34
N PHE A 172 -12.08 21.60 5.92
CA PHE A 172 -13.34 21.62 5.16
C PHE A 172 -13.45 22.80 4.19
N LYS A 173 -12.80 23.95 4.51
CA LYS A 173 -12.76 25.10 3.58
C LYS A 173 -12.07 24.82 2.25
N HIS A 174 -11.25 23.77 2.18
CA HIS A 174 -10.54 23.32 0.97
C HIS A 174 -11.18 22.07 0.33
N GLY A 175 -12.38 21.70 0.78
CA GLY A 175 -13.08 20.50 0.32
C GLY A 175 -12.62 19.22 1.03
N ILE A 176 -13.46 18.20 0.98
CA ILE A 176 -13.16 16.85 1.47
C ILE A 176 -12.16 16.20 0.50
N PRO A 177 -11.12 15.48 0.97
CA PRO A 177 -10.23 14.73 0.10
C PRO A 177 -11.02 13.70 -0.73
N ALA A 178 -10.80 13.67 -2.04
CA ALA A 178 -11.53 12.81 -2.96
C ALA A 178 -11.21 11.31 -2.78
N ASP A 179 -10.05 11.01 -2.19
CA ASP A 179 -9.55 9.67 -1.91
C ASP A 179 -9.83 9.19 -0.49
N ALA A 180 -10.59 9.98 0.32
CA ALA A 180 -10.91 9.60 1.68
C ALA A 180 -11.99 8.50 1.73
N ASP A 181 -11.68 7.40 2.43
CA ASP A 181 -12.64 6.32 2.70
C ASP A 181 -13.51 6.60 3.93
N LEU A 182 -12.89 7.16 4.98
CA LEU A 182 -13.56 7.54 6.22
C LEU A 182 -13.28 9.02 6.49
N VAL A 183 -14.33 9.78 6.81
CA VAL A 183 -14.23 11.22 7.08
C VAL A 183 -14.83 11.54 8.43
N PHE A 184 -14.04 12.17 9.30
CA PHE A 184 -14.46 12.56 10.65
C PHE A 184 -14.33 14.06 10.84
N ASP A 185 -15.41 14.68 11.29
CA ASP A 185 -15.48 16.11 11.59
C ASP A 185 -15.18 16.37 13.07
N VAL A 186 -14.13 17.14 13.34
CA VAL A 186 -13.73 17.51 14.71
C VAL A 186 -13.96 18.99 15.04
N ARG A 187 -14.87 19.66 14.31
CA ARG A 187 -15.22 21.06 14.56
C ARG A 187 -16.00 21.30 15.85
N PHE A 188 -16.55 20.24 16.45
CA PHE A 188 -17.18 20.29 17.76
C PHE A 188 -16.22 20.62 18.90
N LEU A 189 -14.91 20.39 18.72
CA LEU A 189 -13.89 20.74 19.71
C LEU A 189 -13.62 22.26 19.71
N PRO A 190 -13.25 22.83 20.87
CA PRO A 190 -12.84 24.22 20.98
C PRO A 190 -11.73 24.60 19.98
N ASN A 191 -11.81 25.80 19.44
CA ASN A 191 -10.94 26.21 18.35
C ASN A 191 -9.73 27.00 18.85
N PRO A 192 -8.48 26.48 18.74
CA PRO A 192 -7.27 27.19 19.14
C PRO A 192 -7.04 28.54 18.44
N TYR A 193 -7.68 28.74 17.28
CA TYR A 193 -7.59 29.97 16.50
C TYR A 193 -8.01 31.23 17.28
N TYR A 194 -8.89 31.10 18.30
CA TYR A 194 -9.34 32.23 19.11
C TYR A 194 -8.39 32.58 20.24
N ILE A 195 -7.26 31.86 20.40
CA ILE A 195 -6.21 32.15 21.38
C ILE A 195 -5.03 32.73 20.61
N GLU A 196 -4.64 33.96 20.94
CA GLU A 196 -3.61 34.70 20.18
C GLU A 196 -2.27 33.96 20.07
N GLU A 197 -1.81 33.33 21.17
CA GLU A 197 -0.55 32.58 21.21
C GLU A 197 -0.61 31.28 20.39
N LEU A 198 -1.79 30.69 20.18
CA LEU A 198 -1.98 29.43 19.45
C LEU A 198 -2.34 29.64 17.98
N LYS A 199 -2.88 30.80 17.62
CA LYS A 199 -3.33 31.14 16.27
C LYS A 199 -2.25 30.97 15.17
N PRO A 200 -0.99 31.41 15.37
CA PRO A 200 0.05 31.21 14.35
C PRO A 200 0.55 29.77 14.26
N LYS A 201 0.42 28.98 15.32
CA LYS A 201 0.92 27.61 15.46
C LYS A 201 0.06 26.60 14.71
N THR A 202 0.45 25.34 14.74
CA THR A 202 -0.24 24.21 14.10
C THR A 202 -0.52 23.12 15.14
N GLY A 203 -1.28 22.10 14.77
CA GLY A 203 -1.47 20.92 15.62
C GLY A 203 -0.23 20.02 15.76
N ASN A 204 0.88 20.37 15.11
CA ASN A 204 2.19 19.74 15.36
C ASN A 204 2.88 20.35 16.58
N ASP A 205 2.50 21.58 16.94
CA ASP A 205 3.07 22.27 18.09
C ASP A 205 2.48 21.76 19.38
N LYS A 206 3.33 21.50 20.39
CA LYS A 206 2.92 20.89 21.65
C LYS A 206 1.83 21.69 22.38
N GLU A 207 1.93 23.00 22.40
CA GLU A 207 0.98 23.88 23.10
C GLU A 207 -0.44 23.80 22.47
N VAL A 208 -0.51 23.62 21.14
CA VAL A 208 -1.80 23.40 20.45
C VAL A 208 -2.34 22.01 20.78
N GLN A 209 -1.47 21.00 20.82
CA GLN A 209 -1.86 19.64 21.20
C GLN A 209 -2.35 19.61 22.65
N ASP A 210 -1.62 20.22 23.58
CA ASP A 210 -1.98 20.27 24.99
C ASP A 210 -3.34 20.97 25.18
N TYR A 211 -3.57 22.08 24.48
CA TYR A 211 -4.87 22.76 24.50
C TYR A 211 -6.01 21.90 23.98
N VAL A 212 -5.87 21.30 22.78
CA VAL A 212 -6.92 20.47 22.18
C VAL A 212 -7.17 19.20 23.00
N CYS A 213 -6.13 18.61 23.56
CA CYS A 213 -6.24 17.40 24.39
C CYS A 213 -6.69 17.68 25.83
N SER A 214 -6.71 18.94 26.29
CA SER A 214 -7.22 19.27 27.63
C SER A 214 -8.74 19.07 27.78
N PHE A 215 -9.47 18.97 26.68
CA PHE A 215 -10.91 18.75 26.66
C PHE A 215 -11.23 17.27 26.73
N PRO A 216 -12.07 16.82 27.71
CA PRO A 216 -12.42 15.41 27.85
C PRO A 216 -13.01 14.78 26.58
N GLU A 217 -13.76 15.55 25.80
CA GLU A 217 -14.39 15.13 24.55
C GLU A 217 -13.35 14.66 23.53
N THR A 218 -12.14 15.23 23.55
CA THR A 218 -11.04 14.80 22.66
C THR A 218 -10.61 13.36 22.95
N GLY A 219 -10.43 13.03 24.23
CA GLY A 219 -10.08 11.68 24.66
C GLY A 219 -11.17 10.67 24.30
N VAL A 220 -12.41 10.98 24.68
CA VAL A 220 -13.58 10.13 24.39
C VAL A 220 -13.76 9.91 22.88
N PHE A 221 -13.58 10.94 22.08
CA PHE A 221 -13.66 10.80 20.62
C PHE A 221 -12.56 9.89 20.06
N LEU A 222 -11.32 10.10 20.47
CA LEU A 222 -10.19 9.27 20.03
C LEU A 222 -10.36 7.80 20.43
N ASP A 223 -10.88 7.52 21.63
CA ASP A 223 -11.14 6.15 22.09
C ASP A 223 -12.18 5.46 21.19
N LYS A 224 -13.33 6.12 20.97
CA LYS A 224 -14.38 5.59 20.08
C LYS A 224 -13.91 5.44 18.64
N LEU A 225 -13.11 6.38 18.15
CA LEU A 225 -12.57 6.33 16.79
C LEU A 225 -11.57 5.18 16.62
N THR A 226 -10.67 5.00 17.58
CA THR A 226 -9.71 3.89 17.57
C THR A 226 -10.43 2.54 17.59
N ASP A 227 -11.39 2.37 18.49
CA ASP A 227 -12.23 1.15 18.60
C ASP A 227 -12.93 0.83 17.27
N MET A 228 -13.56 1.83 16.66
CA MET A 228 -14.22 1.67 15.36
C MET A 228 -13.24 1.25 14.27
N ILE A 229 -12.07 1.88 14.20
CA ILE A 229 -11.06 1.56 13.18
C ILE A 229 -10.51 0.14 13.38
N GLN A 230 -10.25 -0.26 14.62
CA GLN A 230 -9.81 -1.63 14.96
C GLN A 230 -10.84 -2.68 14.54
N PHE A 231 -12.13 -2.38 14.68
CA PHE A 231 -13.21 -3.23 14.19
C PHE A 231 -13.27 -3.28 12.66
N LEU A 232 -13.08 -2.14 11.98
CA LEU A 232 -13.21 -2.05 10.52
C LEU A 232 -12.04 -2.66 9.76
N ILE A 233 -10.79 -2.50 10.25
CA ILE A 233 -9.58 -2.95 9.55
C ILE A 233 -9.63 -4.42 9.18
N PRO A 234 -9.91 -5.38 10.07
CA PRO A 234 -9.97 -6.80 9.70
C PRO A 234 -11.04 -7.11 8.66
N ASN A 235 -12.16 -6.37 8.68
CA ASN A 235 -13.25 -6.53 7.73
C ASN A 235 -12.89 -5.98 6.35
N TYR A 236 -12.18 -4.85 6.29
CA TYR A 236 -11.65 -4.31 5.03
C TYR A 236 -10.55 -5.19 4.42
N VAL A 237 -9.69 -5.80 5.24
CA VAL A 237 -8.71 -6.78 4.77
C VAL A 237 -9.40 -8.00 4.16
N LYS A 238 -10.44 -8.52 4.79
CA LYS A 238 -11.23 -9.65 4.25
C LYS A 238 -11.94 -9.31 2.94
N GLU A 239 -12.36 -8.07 2.77
CA GLU A 239 -12.98 -7.57 1.53
C GLU A 239 -11.95 -7.33 0.42
N GLY A 240 -10.64 -7.39 0.74
CA GLY A 240 -9.54 -7.19 -0.20
C GLY A 240 -9.08 -5.74 -0.34
N LYS A 241 -9.45 -4.88 0.61
CA LYS A 241 -8.98 -3.49 0.65
C LYS A 241 -7.51 -3.45 1.08
N TYR A 242 -6.69 -2.77 0.31
CA TYR A 242 -5.25 -2.64 0.54
C TYR A 242 -4.81 -1.20 0.89
N ARG A 243 -5.70 -0.24 0.72
CA ARG A 243 -5.52 1.17 1.14
C ARG A 243 -6.74 1.62 1.91
N LEU A 244 -6.50 2.30 3.02
CA LEU A 244 -7.54 2.93 3.82
C LEU A 244 -7.10 4.36 4.13
N VAL A 245 -7.86 5.34 3.68
CA VAL A 245 -7.61 6.76 3.96
C VAL A 245 -8.62 7.24 5.00
N ILE A 246 -8.12 7.56 6.19
CA ILE A 246 -8.89 8.09 7.31
C ILE A 246 -8.63 9.59 7.38
N ALA A 247 -9.61 10.40 6.99
CA ALA A 247 -9.49 11.85 6.93
C ALA A 247 -10.17 12.52 8.14
N ILE A 248 -9.41 13.31 8.89
CA ILE A 248 -9.89 14.09 10.03
C ILE A 248 -9.94 15.56 9.63
N GLY A 249 -11.13 16.17 9.70
CA GLY A 249 -11.38 17.52 9.21
C GLY A 249 -11.72 18.54 10.29
N CYS A 250 -11.09 19.71 10.23
CA CYS A 250 -11.55 20.91 10.95
C CYS A 250 -11.78 22.05 9.95
N THR A 251 -12.09 23.26 10.39
CA THR A 251 -12.41 24.38 9.49
C THR A 251 -11.25 24.68 8.52
N GLY A 252 -10.05 24.90 9.05
CA GLY A 252 -8.89 25.31 8.27
C GLY A 252 -7.82 24.23 8.03
N GLY A 253 -7.95 23.05 8.64
CA GLY A 253 -6.96 21.98 8.47
C GLY A 253 -5.63 22.21 9.20
N LYS A 254 -5.56 23.16 10.14
CA LYS A 254 -4.29 23.62 10.74
C LYS A 254 -4.07 23.20 12.20
N HIS A 255 -5.11 23.19 13.04
CA HIS A 255 -4.99 22.96 14.48
C HIS A 255 -5.62 21.64 14.91
N ARG A 256 -6.96 21.61 15.16
CA ARG A 256 -7.69 20.45 15.72
C ARG A 256 -7.51 19.17 14.92
N SER A 257 -7.71 19.23 13.60
CA SER A 257 -7.57 18.06 12.73
C SER A 257 -6.13 17.51 12.70
N VAL A 258 -5.14 18.40 12.74
CA VAL A 258 -3.71 18.00 12.77
C VAL A 258 -3.40 17.32 14.11
N THR A 259 -3.82 17.90 15.23
CA THR A 259 -3.66 17.31 16.58
C THR A 259 -4.27 15.92 16.65
N LEU A 260 -5.54 15.78 16.21
CA LEU A 260 -6.22 14.49 16.29
C LEU A 260 -5.67 13.45 15.32
N ALA A 261 -5.20 13.87 14.13
CA ALA A 261 -4.53 12.98 13.20
C ALA A 261 -3.21 12.46 13.78
N ASN A 262 -2.42 13.32 14.43
CA ASN A 262 -1.20 12.92 15.15
C ASN A 262 -1.52 11.88 16.23
N LYS A 263 -2.50 12.17 17.09
CA LYS A 263 -2.87 11.28 18.20
C LYS A 263 -3.42 9.94 17.74
N LEU A 264 -4.25 9.94 16.69
CA LEU A 264 -4.73 8.71 16.09
C LEU A 264 -3.57 7.90 15.49
N TYR A 265 -2.69 8.55 14.73
CA TYR A 265 -1.51 7.91 14.16
C TYR A 265 -0.61 7.28 15.24
N GLU A 266 -0.33 8.00 16.34
CA GLU A 266 0.46 7.48 17.46
C GLU A 266 -0.17 6.21 18.07
N ARG A 267 -1.49 6.21 18.31
CA ARG A 267 -2.22 5.06 18.84
C ARG A 267 -2.16 3.85 17.91
N MET A 268 -2.49 4.07 16.64
CA MET A 268 -2.51 2.99 15.65
C MET A 268 -1.12 2.42 15.36
N LYS A 269 -0.08 3.27 15.38
CA LYS A 269 1.30 2.83 15.18
C LYS A 269 1.80 1.92 16.31
N ALA A 270 1.34 2.14 17.53
CA ALA A 270 1.72 1.32 18.68
C ALA A 270 1.21 -0.13 18.57
N GLU A 271 0.19 -0.39 17.76
CA GLU A 271 -0.40 -1.73 17.56
C GLU A 271 0.36 -2.59 16.54
N GLY A 272 1.10 -1.99 15.62
CA GLY A 272 2.13 -2.65 14.80
C GLY A 272 1.68 -3.62 13.70
N HIS A 273 0.37 -3.80 13.47
CA HIS A 273 -0.13 -4.87 12.59
C HIS A 273 -0.32 -4.50 11.11
N TYR A 274 -0.11 -3.25 10.71
CA TYR A 274 -0.31 -2.77 9.33
C TYR A 274 0.59 -1.57 9.02
N GLY A 275 0.83 -1.32 7.73
CA GLY A 275 1.54 -0.12 7.29
C GLY A 275 0.72 1.14 7.58
N ILE A 276 1.31 2.13 8.26
CA ILE A 276 0.62 3.37 8.59
C ILE A 276 1.41 4.60 8.16
N LYS A 277 0.73 5.58 7.58
CA LYS A 277 1.29 6.88 7.18
C LYS A 277 0.46 8.01 7.76
N LEU A 278 1.14 9.10 8.10
CA LEU A 278 0.53 10.36 8.51
C LEU A 278 0.74 11.41 7.42
N TYR A 279 -0.35 12.13 7.07
CA TYR A 279 -0.31 13.19 6.08
C TYR A 279 -1.15 14.39 6.50
N HIS A 280 -0.59 15.60 6.41
CA HIS A 280 -1.29 16.84 6.68
C HIS A 280 -1.48 17.61 5.37
N ARG A 281 -2.68 17.52 4.76
CA ARG A 281 -2.95 18.08 3.43
C ARG A 281 -2.80 19.60 3.38
N ASP A 282 -3.29 20.29 4.41
CA ASP A 282 -3.44 21.75 4.40
C ASP A 282 -2.45 22.48 5.34
N VAL A 283 -1.46 21.77 5.87
CA VAL A 283 -0.32 22.39 6.58
C VAL A 283 0.85 22.50 5.60
N PRO A 284 1.40 23.70 5.38
CA PRO A 284 2.59 23.88 4.54
C PRO A 284 3.72 22.97 5.04
N ARG A 285 4.38 22.26 4.13
CA ARG A 285 5.64 21.56 4.47
C ARG A 285 6.70 22.62 4.69
N GLU A 286 7.28 22.66 5.89
CA GLU A 286 8.46 23.47 6.13
C GLU A 286 9.61 22.90 5.30
N GLY A 287 10.09 23.67 4.34
CA GLY A 287 11.37 23.49 3.66
C GLY A 287 11.43 22.36 2.62
N ILE A 288 11.00 22.62 1.39
CA ILE A 288 11.69 22.16 0.18
C ILE A 288 12.06 23.39 -0.65
#